data_b22e9ec553d94d64d41fd57636a2c139
#
_entry.id   b22e9ec553d94d64d41fd57636a2c139
#
_cell.length_a   1.000
_cell.length_b   1.000
_cell.length_c   1.000
_cell.angle_alpha   90.00
_cell.angle_beta   90.00
_cell.angle_gamma   90.00
#
_symmetry.space_group_name_H-M   'P 1'
#
loop_
_entity.id
_entity.type
_entity.pdbx_description
1 polymer ?
#
loop_
_entity_poly.entity_id
_entity_poly.type
_entity_poly.pdbx_seq_one_letter_code
_entity_poly.pdbx_strand_id
1 'polypeptide(L)'
;KMPQIRPTEEIEPVAVRSFGDTSYIFDFGKNISGVCRLRVSGEAGTEVSVIHAELVKEDGSLEPGNINIYYKPLPGYEFQTDKYILKGSGTEEWTPSFTYHGFRYAEVKTSVPMKLDKESLHALYFYTDQESAGTFECSNKLLDTLWNMTRRTYCNNFMSIPTDCLQREKNGWTADAYLSQEIGLLNYDSILAYEKWLDDFIDNQKESGQISGIIPTSDWGYDDWIGPVWDAAMFIIPYNLYLYYGDKTIIEKVWPMCERYLAYLKAREDPDGLVSYGIGDWLPYEAKTPTEFTSALFYYYDYRIMKEFSFILSKESSTLMANEDRLRNAINKKFYNPETGVYASGTQTGQAAALYVKVVPGPEIPKVVAKLEEFVKDNDGHLNFGSM
;
A
#
# COMPACT_ATOMS: atom_id res chain seq x y z
N LYS A 1 17.20 -0.53 15.64
CA LYS A 1 17.19 0.29 14.40
C LYS A 1 16.45 -0.48 13.34
N MET A 2 15.60 0.22 12.60
CA MET A 2 14.91 -0.29 11.42
C MET A 2 15.91 -0.90 10.41
N PRO A 3 15.55 -2.00 9.71
CA PRO A 3 16.32 -2.55 8.61
C PRO A 3 16.58 -1.51 7.51
N GLN A 4 17.71 -1.63 6.83
CA GLN A 4 18.11 -0.67 5.78
C GLN A 4 17.63 -1.14 4.42
N ILE A 5 17.41 -0.18 3.51
CA ILE A 5 17.27 -0.45 2.09
C ILE A 5 18.65 -0.86 1.56
N ARG A 6 18.73 -1.99 0.89
CA ARG A 6 19.95 -2.45 0.23
C ARG A 6 19.67 -3.40 -0.92
N PRO A 7 20.62 -3.61 -1.84
CA PRO A 7 20.49 -4.65 -2.85
C PRO A 7 20.46 -6.02 -2.16
N THR A 8 19.41 -6.77 -2.41
CA THR A 8 19.18 -8.10 -1.85
C THR A 8 19.42 -9.21 -2.85
N GLU A 9 19.28 -8.89 -4.14
CA GLU A 9 19.49 -9.83 -5.26
C GLU A 9 20.02 -9.05 -6.47
N GLU A 10 20.98 -9.61 -7.18
CA GLU A 10 21.38 -9.21 -8.51
C GLU A 10 20.76 -10.17 -9.53
N ILE A 11 20.07 -9.64 -10.53
CA ILE A 11 19.28 -10.40 -11.49
C ILE A 11 19.82 -10.18 -12.91
N GLU A 12 20.28 -11.29 -13.50
CA GLU A 12 20.62 -11.32 -14.92
C GLU A 12 19.35 -11.34 -15.78
N PRO A 13 19.34 -10.71 -16.97
CA PRO A 13 18.20 -10.77 -17.86
C PRO A 13 17.99 -12.20 -18.40
N VAL A 14 16.76 -12.67 -18.36
CA VAL A 14 16.37 -13.96 -18.97
C VAL A 14 16.39 -13.88 -20.50
N ALA A 15 16.12 -12.69 -21.06
CA ALA A 15 16.16 -12.43 -22.49
C ALA A 15 16.63 -11.00 -22.80
N VAL A 16 17.27 -10.82 -23.96
CA VAL A 16 17.61 -9.52 -24.56
C VAL A 16 17.13 -9.51 -25.99
N ARG A 17 16.41 -8.47 -26.37
CA ARG A 17 15.90 -8.26 -27.73
C ARG A 17 16.36 -6.92 -28.28
N SER A 18 16.96 -6.91 -29.46
CA SER A 18 17.35 -5.67 -30.16
C SER A 18 16.22 -5.11 -31.04
N PHE A 19 16.10 -3.80 -31.05
CA PHE A 19 15.28 -3.02 -31.97
C PHE A 19 16.20 -2.07 -32.75
N GLY A 20 16.85 -2.63 -33.78
CA GLY A 20 17.96 -1.96 -34.50
C GLY A 20 19.28 -2.09 -33.71
N ASP A 21 20.16 -1.10 -33.87
CA ASP A 21 21.52 -1.07 -33.30
C ASP A 21 21.71 -0.05 -32.19
N THR A 22 20.62 0.64 -31.83
CA THR A 22 20.60 1.69 -30.79
C THR A 22 19.56 1.46 -29.70
N SER A 23 18.77 0.37 -29.76
CA SER A 23 17.75 0.07 -28.76
C SER A 23 17.70 -1.42 -28.43
N TYR A 24 17.71 -1.75 -27.15
CA TYR A 24 17.71 -3.12 -26.63
C TYR A 24 16.77 -3.23 -25.44
N ILE A 25 15.89 -4.24 -25.42
CA ILE A 25 15.01 -4.52 -24.29
C ILE A 25 15.50 -5.75 -23.54
N PHE A 26 15.69 -5.59 -22.24
CA PHE A 26 16.10 -6.61 -21.29
C PHE A 26 14.87 -7.05 -20.48
N ASP A 27 14.57 -8.34 -20.47
CA ASP A 27 13.53 -8.97 -19.62
C ASP A 27 14.19 -9.63 -18.41
N PHE A 28 13.87 -9.19 -17.19
CA PHE A 28 14.38 -9.78 -15.96
C PHE A 28 13.50 -10.90 -15.40
N GLY A 29 12.43 -11.28 -16.13
CA GLY A 29 11.56 -12.41 -15.79
C GLY A 29 10.61 -12.16 -14.64
N LYS A 30 10.81 -11.12 -13.82
CA LYS A 30 10.00 -10.80 -12.64
C LYS A 30 9.96 -9.28 -12.40
N ASN A 31 8.82 -8.81 -11.87
CA ASN A 31 8.67 -7.42 -11.48
C ASN A 31 9.36 -7.14 -10.15
N ILE A 32 10.17 -6.09 -10.08
CA ILE A 32 10.98 -5.72 -8.91
C ILE A 32 10.97 -4.21 -8.67
N SER A 33 11.29 -3.82 -7.45
CA SER A 33 11.76 -2.48 -7.10
C SER A 33 13.29 -2.45 -7.12
N GLY A 34 13.90 -1.46 -7.76
CA GLY A 34 15.36 -1.38 -7.80
C GLY A 34 15.91 -0.47 -8.87
N VAL A 35 17.15 -0.71 -9.24
CA VAL A 35 17.86 0.00 -10.31
C VAL A 35 18.61 -0.99 -11.23
N CYS A 36 19.06 -0.50 -12.37
CA CYS A 36 19.92 -1.29 -13.22
C CYS A 36 21.40 -0.90 -13.05
N ARG A 37 22.28 -1.91 -13.03
CA ARG A 37 23.72 -1.73 -13.19
C ARG A 37 24.07 -1.90 -14.68
N LEU A 38 24.52 -0.80 -15.27
CA LEU A 38 24.94 -0.71 -16.67
C LEU A 38 26.44 -1.04 -16.78
N ARG A 39 26.81 -1.89 -17.76
CA ARG A 39 28.21 -2.19 -18.10
C ARG A 39 28.39 -2.10 -19.60
N VAL A 40 29.02 -1.05 -20.08
CA VAL A 40 29.12 -0.73 -21.51
C VAL A 40 30.49 -0.16 -21.87
N SER A 41 30.83 -0.18 -23.16
CA SER A 41 32.05 0.43 -23.71
C SER A 41 31.68 1.22 -24.96
N GLY A 42 32.19 2.45 -25.08
CA GLY A 42 31.94 3.33 -26.22
C GLY A 42 32.76 4.60 -26.15
N GLU A 43 32.55 5.48 -27.14
CA GLU A 43 33.27 6.75 -27.25
C GLU A 43 32.79 7.76 -26.19
N ALA A 44 33.67 8.66 -25.80
CA ALA A 44 33.35 9.74 -24.88
C ALA A 44 32.19 10.60 -25.42
N GLY A 45 31.23 10.94 -24.57
CA GLY A 45 30.05 11.71 -24.94
C GLY A 45 28.87 10.89 -25.44
N THR A 46 29.01 9.57 -25.62
CA THR A 46 27.90 8.69 -25.95
C THR A 46 26.89 8.70 -24.81
N GLU A 47 25.63 9.07 -25.10
CA GLU A 47 24.53 9.00 -24.14
C GLU A 47 23.90 7.61 -24.17
N VAL A 48 23.68 7.05 -22.98
CA VAL A 48 22.97 5.80 -22.75
C VAL A 48 21.79 6.08 -21.81
N SER A 49 20.58 5.85 -22.28
CA SER A 49 19.35 5.97 -21.47
C SER A 49 18.86 4.59 -21.09
N VAL A 50 18.52 4.37 -19.82
CA VAL A 50 17.89 3.14 -19.30
C VAL A 50 16.46 3.49 -18.87
N ILE A 51 15.47 2.98 -19.60
CA ILE A 51 14.04 3.27 -19.42
C ILE A 51 13.40 2.02 -18.85
N HIS A 52 12.70 2.16 -17.72
CA HIS A 52 12.12 1.03 -16.96
C HIS A 52 10.60 0.95 -17.16
N ALA A 53 10.07 -0.26 -17.32
CA ALA A 53 8.64 -0.52 -17.39
C ALA A 53 8.27 -1.92 -16.89
N GLU A 54 7.00 -2.11 -16.55
CA GLU A 54 6.46 -3.40 -16.08
C GLU A 54 5.99 -4.28 -17.24
N LEU A 55 5.69 -3.71 -18.40
CA LEU A 55 5.07 -4.37 -19.53
C LEU A 55 5.81 -4.09 -20.84
N VAL A 56 5.57 -4.97 -21.81
CA VAL A 56 5.91 -4.77 -23.23
C VAL A 56 4.66 -4.91 -24.07
N LYS A 57 4.64 -4.25 -25.24
CA LYS A 57 3.58 -4.37 -26.23
C LYS A 57 3.66 -5.71 -26.98
N GLU A 58 2.67 -5.99 -27.82
CA GLU A 58 2.63 -7.22 -28.63
C GLU A 58 3.84 -7.38 -29.56
N ASP A 59 4.37 -6.26 -30.09
CA ASP A 59 5.59 -6.27 -30.90
C ASP A 59 6.87 -6.45 -30.09
N GLY A 60 6.76 -6.45 -28.76
CA GLY A 60 7.84 -6.58 -27.79
C GLY A 60 8.55 -5.26 -27.48
N SER A 61 8.10 -4.13 -28.01
CA SER A 61 8.60 -2.81 -27.60
C SER A 61 8.14 -2.48 -26.18
N LEU A 62 8.88 -1.60 -25.48
CA LEU A 62 8.55 -1.23 -24.11
C LEU A 62 7.18 -0.55 -24.03
N GLU A 63 6.36 -0.93 -23.04
CA GLU A 63 5.08 -0.30 -22.73
C GLU A 63 5.23 0.48 -21.43
N PRO A 64 5.50 1.80 -21.48
CA PRO A 64 5.62 2.62 -20.28
C PRO A 64 4.26 2.81 -19.58
N GLY A 65 3.18 2.32 -20.20
CA GLY A 65 1.84 2.26 -19.64
C GLY A 65 1.27 3.62 -19.26
N ASN A 66 0.44 3.58 -18.25
CA ASN A 66 -0.24 4.76 -17.70
C ASN A 66 0.69 5.69 -16.89
N ILE A 67 1.94 5.31 -16.66
CA ILE A 67 2.90 6.13 -15.88
C ILE A 67 3.03 7.53 -16.48
N ASN A 68 3.28 7.60 -17.79
CA ASN A 68 3.43 8.88 -18.51
C ASN A 68 2.12 9.69 -18.62
N ILE A 69 0.97 9.07 -18.41
CA ILE A 69 -0.34 9.74 -18.43
C ILE A 69 -0.56 10.49 -17.12
N TYR A 70 -0.25 9.85 -16.01
CA TYR A 70 -0.55 10.37 -14.66
C TYR A 70 0.55 11.24 -14.08
N TYR A 71 1.81 11.05 -14.50
CA TYR A 71 2.93 11.75 -13.89
C TYR A 71 3.77 12.51 -14.93
N LYS A 72 3.51 13.80 -15.05
CA LYS A 72 4.30 14.73 -15.88
C LYS A 72 4.69 15.96 -15.05
N PRO A 73 5.63 15.82 -14.09
CA PRO A 73 5.95 16.89 -13.15
C PRO A 73 6.52 18.13 -13.85
N LEU A 74 7.26 17.95 -14.93
CA LEU A 74 7.90 19.05 -15.69
C LEU A 74 7.92 18.74 -17.21
N PRO A 75 7.85 19.76 -18.07
CA PRO A 75 8.07 19.59 -19.50
C PRO A 75 9.45 18.96 -19.77
N GLY A 76 9.49 17.88 -20.56
CA GLY A 76 10.71 17.15 -20.90
C GLY A 76 11.26 16.21 -19.84
N TYR A 77 10.55 16.05 -18.70
CA TYR A 77 10.89 15.05 -17.70
C TYR A 77 10.55 13.65 -18.20
N GLU A 78 11.54 12.77 -18.20
CA GLU A 78 11.40 11.36 -18.56
C GLU A 78 11.32 10.52 -17.28
N PHE A 79 10.11 10.08 -16.95
CA PHE A 79 9.86 9.30 -15.73
C PHE A 79 10.42 7.87 -15.87
N GLN A 80 10.86 7.26 -14.78
CA GLN A 80 11.48 5.94 -14.76
C GLN A 80 12.67 5.79 -15.74
N THR A 81 13.43 6.88 -15.96
CA THR A 81 14.54 6.90 -16.92
C THR A 81 15.81 7.41 -16.25
N ASP A 82 16.87 6.63 -16.37
CA ASP A 82 18.21 6.99 -15.95
C ASP A 82 19.07 7.28 -17.19
N LYS A 83 20.00 8.25 -17.10
CA LYS A 83 20.90 8.62 -18.19
C LYS A 83 22.34 8.61 -17.75
N TYR A 84 23.19 8.02 -18.56
CA TYR A 84 24.62 7.98 -18.38
C TYR A 84 25.35 8.47 -19.62
N ILE A 85 26.35 9.31 -19.46
CA ILE A 85 27.20 9.80 -20.54
C ILE A 85 28.58 9.16 -20.38
N LEU A 86 29.03 8.41 -21.39
CA LEU A 86 30.30 7.71 -21.33
C LEU A 86 31.49 8.68 -21.31
N LYS A 87 32.49 8.34 -20.52
CA LYS A 87 33.79 9.03 -20.47
C LYS A 87 34.72 8.60 -21.59
N GLY A 88 34.48 7.43 -22.22
CA GLY A 88 35.33 6.85 -23.22
C GLY A 88 36.58 6.15 -22.65
N SER A 89 36.49 5.64 -21.44
CA SER A 89 37.61 5.02 -20.72
C SER A 89 37.68 3.49 -20.85
N GLY A 90 37.16 2.93 -21.93
CA GLY A 90 37.03 1.48 -22.13
C GLY A 90 35.70 0.97 -21.59
N THR A 91 35.68 -0.19 -20.90
CA THR A 91 34.46 -0.68 -20.26
C THR A 91 34.16 0.14 -19.01
N GLU A 92 32.98 0.75 -18.98
CA GLU A 92 32.47 1.53 -17.87
C GLU A 92 31.33 0.80 -17.19
N GLU A 93 31.33 0.86 -15.86
CA GLU A 93 30.25 0.33 -15.03
C GLU A 93 29.62 1.46 -14.24
N TRP A 94 28.28 1.52 -14.23
CA TRP A 94 27.54 2.56 -13.57
C TRP A 94 26.23 2.06 -12.97
N THR A 95 25.90 2.54 -11.79
CA THR A 95 24.63 2.32 -11.09
C THR A 95 24.10 3.67 -10.62
N PRO A 96 22.84 4.03 -10.89
CA PRO A 96 22.27 5.29 -10.42
C PRO A 96 22.19 5.31 -8.89
N SER A 97 22.26 6.53 -8.32
CA SER A 97 22.16 6.78 -6.89
C SER A 97 20.94 7.64 -6.58
N PHE A 98 20.37 7.50 -5.37
CA PHE A 98 19.24 8.28 -4.86
C PHE A 98 17.94 8.14 -5.67
N THR A 99 17.77 7.01 -6.34
CA THR A 99 16.55 6.66 -7.08
C THR A 99 16.27 5.18 -6.96
N TYR A 100 15.05 4.78 -7.31
CA TYR A 100 14.67 3.41 -7.64
C TYR A 100 13.50 3.41 -8.60
N HIS A 101 13.29 2.31 -9.29
CA HIS A 101 12.24 2.11 -10.28
C HIS A 101 11.44 0.85 -9.97
N GLY A 102 10.22 0.76 -10.52
CA GLY A 102 9.42 -0.45 -10.52
C GLY A 102 9.40 -1.00 -11.95
N PHE A 103 9.92 -2.23 -12.17
CA PHE A 103 10.06 -2.76 -13.51
C PHE A 103 10.27 -4.28 -13.57
N ARG A 104 9.88 -4.85 -14.68
CA ARG A 104 10.31 -6.15 -15.17
C ARG A 104 11.22 -6.01 -16.39
N TYR A 105 10.98 -4.99 -17.20
CA TYR A 105 11.71 -4.73 -18.43
C TYR A 105 12.47 -3.43 -18.33
N ALA A 106 13.67 -3.40 -18.95
CA ALA A 106 14.41 -2.16 -19.16
C ALA A 106 14.81 -2.03 -20.63
N GLU A 107 14.55 -0.86 -21.22
CA GLU A 107 15.03 -0.50 -22.55
C GLU A 107 16.31 0.32 -22.42
N VAL A 108 17.40 -0.14 -23.02
CA VAL A 108 18.62 0.65 -23.16
C VAL A 108 18.62 1.28 -24.53
N LYS A 109 18.60 2.62 -24.56
CA LYS A 109 18.78 3.43 -25.78
C LYS A 109 20.13 4.10 -25.79
N THR A 110 20.80 4.06 -26.93
CA THR A 110 22.13 4.66 -27.12
C THR A 110 22.09 5.71 -28.23
N SER A 111 22.82 6.80 -28.05
CA SER A 111 22.89 7.90 -29.06
C SER A 111 23.64 7.54 -30.32
N VAL A 112 24.43 6.46 -30.31
CA VAL A 112 25.14 5.88 -31.45
C VAL A 112 24.97 4.36 -31.43
N PRO A 113 25.15 3.68 -32.59
CA PRO A 113 25.13 2.22 -32.65
C PRO A 113 26.06 1.59 -31.60
N MET A 114 25.52 0.65 -30.81
CA MET A 114 26.27 -0.07 -29.77
C MET A 114 25.80 -1.52 -29.72
N LYS A 115 26.69 -2.45 -29.54
CA LYS A 115 26.32 -3.86 -29.36
C LYS A 115 26.18 -4.17 -27.86
N LEU A 116 24.98 -4.54 -27.45
CA LEU A 116 24.67 -4.94 -26.09
C LEU A 116 24.27 -6.41 -26.04
N ASP A 117 24.57 -7.03 -24.91
CA ASP A 117 24.24 -8.42 -24.60
C ASP A 117 23.75 -8.55 -23.14
N LYS A 118 23.60 -9.77 -22.63
CA LYS A 118 23.11 -10.04 -21.28
C LYS A 118 23.98 -9.44 -20.19
N GLU A 119 25.30 -9.33 -20.43
CA GLU A 119 26.26 -8.79 -19.47
C GLU A 119 26.22 -7.26 -19.40
N SER A 120 25.53 -6.62 -20.36
CA SER A 120 25.50 -5.16 -20.46
C SER A 120 24.58 -4.50 -19.45
N LEU A 121 23.58 -5.23 -18.91
CA LEU A 121 22.63 -4.68 -17.96
C LEU A 121 22.14 -5.77 -16.98
N HIS A 122 22.39 -5.58 -15.68
CA HIS A 122 21.81 -6.38 -14.61
C HIS A 122 20.88 -5.55 -13.75
N ALA A 123 19.82 -6.14 -13.22
CA ALA A 123 18.95 -5.48 -12.27
C ALA A 123 19.41 -5.75 -10.85
N LEU A 124 19.39 -4.72 -10.02
CA LEU A 124 19.64 -4.80 -8.58
C LEU A 124 18.31 -4.63 -7.85
N TYR A 125 17.84 -5.69 -7.19
CA TYR A 125 16.61 -5.69 -6.45
C TYR A 125 16.80 -5.03 -5.08
N PHE A 126 16.08 -3.95 -4.82
CA PHE A 126 16.15 -3.17 -3.59
C PHE A 126 14.83 -3.22 -2.85
N TYR A 127 14.88 -3.35 -1.54
CA TYR A 127 13.79 -3.12 -0.59
C TYR A 127 14.36 -2.99 0.82
N THR A 128 13.52 -2.62 1.79
CA THR A 128 13.88 -2.65 3.21
C THR A 128 14.09 -4.09 3.63
N ASP A 129 15.33 -4.49 3.87
CA ASP A 129 15.73 -5.88 4.06
C ASP A 129 15.35 -6.40 5.45
N GLN A 130 14.07 -6.74 5.59
CA GLN A 130 13.48 -7.36 6.77
C GLN A 130 13.78 -8.85 6.79
N GLU A 131 14.13 -9.39 7.96
CA GLU A 131 14.39 -10.82 8.10
C GLU A 131 13.12 -11.64 7.84
N SER A 132 13.25 -12.76 7.13
CA SER A 132 12.15 -13.67 6.88
C SER A 132 11.74 -14.37 8.18
N ALA A 133 10.47 -14.28 8.57
CA ALA A 133 9.93 -14.94 9.75
C ALA A 133 9.58 -16.42 9.52
N GLY A 134 9.55 -16.87 8.26
CA GLY A 134 9.20 -18.25 7.96
C GLY A 134 9.18 -18.59 6.47
N THR A 135 8.84 -19.85 6.21
CA THR A 135 8.69 -20.41 4.86
C THR A 135 7.37 -21.15 4.75
N PHE A 136 6.83 -21.21 3.54
CA PHE A 136 5.64 -22.01 3.22
C PHE A 136 5.90 -22.83 1.97
N GLU A 137 5.55 -24.11 2.03
CA GLU A 137 5.56 -25.03 0.91
C GLU A 137 4.41 -26.03 1.06
N CYS A 138 3.72 -26.35 -0.04
CA CYS A 138 2.66 -27.33 -0.05
C CYS A 138 2.61 -28.12 -1.37
N SER A 139 1.76 -29.16 -1.43
CA SER A 139 1.57 -29.96 -2.63
C SER A 139 0.89 -29.22 -3.79
N ASN A 140 0.16 -28.12 -3.51
CA ASN A 140 -0.50 -27.31 -4.53
C ASN A 140 0.42 -26.16 -4.98
N LYS A 141 1.00 -26.31 -6.16
CA LYS A 141 1.95 -25.32 -6.71
C LYS A 141 1.36 -23.94 -6.98
N LEU A 142 0.04 -23.84 -7.15
CA LEU A 142 -0.63 -22.53 -7.25
C LEU A 142 -0.52 -21.75 -5.93
N LEU A 143 -0.71 -22.40 -4.79
CA LEU A 143 -0.58 -21.77 -3.49
C LEU A 143 0.86 -21.34 -3.19
N ASP A 144 1.86 -22.18 -3.52
CA ASP A 144 3.28 -21.80 -3.43
C ASP A 144 3.58 -20.56 -4.27
N THR A 145 3.04 -20.50 -5.50
CA THR A 145 3.21 -19.36 -6.41
C THR A 145 2.57 -18.10 -5.84
N LEU A 146 1.32 -18.19 -5.37
CA LEU A 146 0.60 -17.06 -4.76
C LEU A 146 1.35 -16.52 -3.53
N TRP A 147 1.83 -17.39 -2.65
CA TRP A 147 2.60 -17.00 -1.48
C TRP A 147 3.89 -16.25 -1.85
N ASN A 148 4.65 -16.79 -2.82
CA ASN A 148 5.87 -16.15 -3.29
C ASN A 148 5.62 -14.79 -3.97
N MET A 149 4.55 -14.70 -4.79
CA MET A 149 4.16 -13.43 -5.44
C MET A 149 3.75 -12.38 -4.41
N THR A 150 2.94 -12.77 -3.42
CA THR A 150 2.48 -11.88 -2.35
C THR A 150 3.65 -11.34 -1.54
N ARG A 151 4.59 -12.20 -1.15
CA ARG A 151 5.82 -11.78 -0.44
C ARG A 151 6.65 -10.79 -1.26
N ARG A 152 6.85 -11.08 -2.56
CA ARG A 152 7.59 -10.18 -3.46
C ARG A 152 6.90 -8.84 -3.61
N THR A 153 5.57 -8.84 -3.79
CA THR A 153 4.78 -7.60 -3.89
C THR A 153 4.90 -6.76 -2.63
N TYR A 154 4.86 -7.38 -1.46
CA TYR A 154 5.08 -6.69 -0.18
C TYR A 154 6.48 -6.06 -0.13
N CYS A 155 7.55 -6.82 -0.44
CA CYS A 155 8.91 -6.28 -0.45
C CYS A 155 9.09 -5.16 -1.48
N ASN A 156 8.52 -5.31 -2.68
CA ASN A 156 8.56 -4.28 -3.74
C ASN A 156 7.99 -2.93 -3.26
N ASN A 157 7.01 -2.97 -2.38
CA ASN A 157 6.32 -1.80 -1.86
C ASN A 157 6.72 -1.45 -0.41
N PHE A 158 7.92 -1.87 0.01
CA PHE A 158 8.46 -1.49 1.32
C PHE A 158 9.85 -0.87 1.18
N MET A 159 9.87 0.44 1.00
CA MET A 159 11.08 1.22 0.75
C MET A 159 11.29 2.25 1.87
N SER A 160 11.80 1.81 3.03
CA SER A 160 11.86 2.54 4.31
C SER A 160 10.48 2.79 4.94
N ILE A 161 9.46 2.89 4.13
CA ILE A 161 8.04 3.02 4.48
C ILE A 161 7.24 2.06 3.59
N PRO A 162 6.03 1.64 3.98
CA PRO A 162 5.10 1.02 3.06
C PRO A 162 4.71 2.03 1.97
N THR A 163 4.69 1.60 0.71
CA THR A 163 4.29 2.45 -0.43
C THR A 163 3.13 1.80 -1.18
N ASP A 164 2.28 2.63 -1.76
CA ASP A 164 1.13 2.21 -2.57
C ASP A 164 1.54 1.48 -3.85
N CYS A 165 2.56 1.99 -4.54
CA CYS A 165 3.09 1.42 -5.76
C CYS A 165 4.58 1.69 -5.94
N LEU A 166 5.29 0.74 -6.60
CA LEU A 166 6.75 0.78 -6.74
C LEU A 166 7.21 1.64 -7.93
N GLN A 167 6.31 1.95 -8.88
CA GLN A 167 6.70 2.59 -10.14
C GLN A 167 6.21 4.03 -10.31
N ARG A 168 5.03 4.38 -9.75
CA ARG A 168 4.39 5.69 -9.96
C ARG A 168 4.52 6.64 -8.78
N GLU A 169 3.62 6.49 -7.80
CA GLU A 169 3.45 7.44 -6.71
C GLU A 169 4.54 7.29 -5.67
N LYS A 170 4.85 6.06 -5.25
CA LYS A 170 5.85 5.75 -4.21
C LYS A 170 5.57 6.47 -2.89
N ASN A 171 4.29 6.67 -2.60
CA ASN A 171 3.80 7.40 -1.45
C ASN A 171 3.42 6.44 -0.30
N GLY A 172 3.58 6.91 0.92
CA GLY A 172 3.17 6.19 2.13
C GLY A 172 1.66 6.29 2.39
N TRP A 173 0.83 5.84 1.45
CA TRP A 173 -0.62 5.77 1.62
C TRP A 173 -0.98 4.86 2.79
N THR A 174 -1.74 5.40 3.74
CA THR A 174 -1.94 4.77 5.03
C THR A 174 -2.87 3.57 4.99
N ALA A 175 -3.91 3.59 4.13
CA ALA A 175 -4.78 2.43 3.95
C ALA A 175 -4.07 1.28 3.28
N ASP A 176 -3.31 1.52 2.22
CA ASP A 176 -2.51 0.50 1.53
C ASP A 176 -1.58 -0.23 2.50
N ALA A 177 -1.02 0.52 3.44
CA ALA A 177 -0.14 -0.02 4.46
C ALA A 177 -0.86 -0.93 5.45
N TYR A 178 -2.00 -0.54 6.06
CA TYR A 178 -2.66 -1.42 7.02
C TYR A 178 -3.31 -2.64 6.35
N LEU A 179 -3.78 -2.51 5.10
CA LEU A 179 -4.32 -3.63 4.33
C LEU A 179 -3.25 -4.69 4.01
N SER A 180 -2.00 -4.27 3.79
CA SER A 180 -0.89 -5.17 3.50
C SER A 180 -0.07 -5.57 4.73
N GLN A 181 -0.29 -4.95 5.89
CA GLN A 181 0.52 -5.15 7.09
C GLN A 181 0.62 -6.61 7.53
N GLU A 182 -0.50 -7.33 7.59
CA GLU A 182 -0.49 -8.72 8.05
C GLU A 182 0.32 -9.65 7.14
N ILE A 183 0.46 -9.31 5.84
CA ILE A 183 1.38 -10.01 4.94
C ILE A 183 2.81 -9.86 5.49
N GLY A 184 3.18 -8.65 5.89
CA GLY A 184 4.48 -8.39 6.53
C GLY A 184 4.66 -9.16 7.82
N LEU A 185 3.70 -9.04 8.75
CA LEU A 185 3.78 -9.65 10.09
C LEU A 185 3.82 -11.17 10.07
N LEU A 186 3.17 -11.81 9.08
CA LEU A 186 3.18 -13.26 8.90
C LEU A 186 4.45 -13.78 8.26
N ASN A 187 5.15 -12.97 7.47
CA ASN A 187 6.25 -13.42 6.63
C ASN A 187 7.62 -12.83 6.97
N TYR A 188 7.66 -11.73 7.73
CA TYR A 188 8.88 -11.00 8.04
C TYR A 188 8.88 -10.49 9.49
N ASP A 189 10.06 -10.25 10.04
CA ASP A 189 10.20 -9.48 11.28
C ASP A 189 10.07 -7.98 10.95
N SER A 190 8.83 -7.51 10.93
CA SER A 190 8.48 -6.16 10.48
C SER A 190 8.32 -5.15 11.61
N ILE A 191 8.44 -5.54 12.89
CA ILE A 191 8.12 -4.68 14.03
C ILE A 191 8.86 -3.35 14.00
N LEU A 192 10.19 -3.37 13.84
CA LEU A 192 11.02 -2.16 13.88
C LEU A 192 10.76 -1.20 12.71
N ALA A 193 10.33 -1.75 11.56
CA ALA A 193 9.98 -0.95 10.39
C ALA A 193 8.67 -0.19 10.61
N TYR A 194 7.65 -0.85 11.15
CA TYR A 194 6.39 -0.21 11.47
C TYR A 194 6.47 0.71 12.70
N GLU A 195 7.26 0.38 13.72
CA GLU A 195 7.53 1.28 14.86
C GLU A 195 8.12 2.61 14.40
N LYS A 196 9.11 2.56 13.50
CA LYS A 196 9.69 3.79 12.92
C LYS A 196 8.65 4.56 12.15
N TRP A 197 7.82 3.90 11.38
CA TRP A 197 6.79 4.58 10.59
C TRP A 197 5.69 5.19 11.46
N LEU A 198 5.37 4.59 12.61
CA LEU A 198 4.47 5.20 13.60
C LEU A 198 5.06 6.48 14.23
N ASP A 199 6.39 6.62 14.30
CA ASP A 199 7.02 7.90 14.65
C ASP A 199 6.69 8.96 13.61
N ASP A 200 6.75 8.62 12.32
CA ASP A 200 6.39 9.55 11.24
C ASP A 200 4.91 9.97 11.34
N PHE A 201 3.98 9.10 11.79
CA PHE A 201 2.59 9.51 12.08
C PHE A 201 2.51 10.57 13.18
N ILE A 202 3.23 10.34 14.29
CA ILE A 202 3.25 11.29 15.41
C ILE A 202 3.79 12.65 14.97
N ASP A 203 4.88 12.65 14.20
CA ASP A 203 5.53 13.87 13.71
C ASP A 203 4.67 14.62 12.67
N ASN A 204 3.84 13.91 11.93
CA ASN A 204 2.96 14.50 10.91
C ASN A 204 1.57 14.89 11.44
N GLN A 205 1.21 14.58 12.69
CA GLN A 205 -0.10 14.96 13.22
C GLN A 205 -0.17 16.48 13.49
N LYS A 206 -1.18 17.15 12.94
CA LYS A 206 -1.44 18.57 13.20
C LYS A 206 -1.93 18.80 14.65
N GLU A 207 -1.75 20.02 15.15
CA GLU A 207 -2.27 20.43 16.47
C GLU A 207 -3.78 20.23 16.60
N SER A 208 -4.53 20.35 15.50
CA SER A 208 -5.96 20.05 15.45
C SER A 208 -6.30 18.57 15.73
N GLY A 209 -5.33 17.68 15.69
CA GLY A 209 -5.51 16.23 15.72
C GLY A 209 -5.64 15.59 14.33
N GLN A 210 -5.78 16.37 13.26
CA GLN A 210 -5.85 15.84 11.89
C GLN A 210 -4.57 15.11 11.52
N ILE A 211 -4.69 14.00 10.79
CA ILE A 211 -3.58 13.25 10.22
C ILE A 211 -3.65 13.32 8.70
N SER A 212 -2.52 13.09 8.03
CA SER A 212 -2.47 12.91 6.58
C SER A 212 -2.73 11.46 6.20
N GLY A 213 -3.43 11.23 5.10
CA GLY A 213 -3.56 9.89 4.51
C GLY A 213 -2.29 9.40 3.80
N ILE A 214 -1.23 10.23 3.77
CA ILE A 214 0.10 9.90 3.23
C ILE A 214 1.13 10.23 4.28
N ILE A 215 1.92 9.25 4.71
CA ILE A 215 2.93 9.40 5.76
C ILE A 215 4.29 8.84 5.29
N PRO A 216 5.39 9.62 5.39
CA PRO A 216 5.42 11.05 5.67
C PRO A 216 4.82 11.86 4.52
N THR A 217 4.33 13.05 4.81
CA THR A 217 3.76 13.95 3.81
C THR A 217 4.68 15.13 3.52
N SER A 218 4.55 15.67 2.28
CA SER A 218 5.16 16.94 1.88
C SER A 218 4.11 18.07 1.87
N ASP A 219 3.30 18.12 2.91
CA ASP A 219 2.23 19.12 3.14
C ASP A 219 0.94 18.92 2.31
N TRP A 220 0.75 17.73 1.72
CA TRP A 220 -0.53 17.35 1.11
C TRP A 220 -1.06 16.03 1.74
N GLY A 221 -2.31 15.66 1.45
CA GLY A 221 -2.93 14.47 2.03
C GLY A 221 -3.65 14.74 3.35
N TYR A 222 -3.78 16.02 3.76
CA TYR A 222 -4.64 16.45 4.87
C TYR A 222 -6.04 16.88 4.42
N ASP A 223 -6.39 16.59 3.19
CA ASP A 223 -7.65 17.01 2.61
C ASP A 223 -8.82 16.17 3.14
N ASP A 224 -9.98 16.78 3.31
CA ASP A 224 -11.19 16.12 3.81
C ASP A 224 -11.68 14.97 2.91
N TRP A 225 -11.20 14.86 1.69
CA TRP A 225 -11.56 13.77 0.80
C TRP A 225 -10.87 12.44 1.14
N ILE A 226 -9.86 12.40 2.00
CA ILE A 226 -9.16 11.17 2.42
C ILE A 226 -9.90 10.47 3.57
N GLY A 227 -9.91 11.04 4.75
CA GLY A 227 -10.78 10.73 5.90
C GLY A 227 -10.60 9.40 6.60
N PRO A 228 -11.58 9.04 7.44
CA PRO A 228 -11.43 8.05 8.50
C PRO A 228 -10.98 6.65 8.06
N VAL A 229 -11.34 6.20 6.85
CA VAL A 229 -10.93 4.86 6.36
C VAL A 229 -9.41 4.75 6.24
N TRP A 230 -8.74 5.79 5.70
CA TRP A 230 -7.28 5.83 5.58
C TRP A 230 -6.62 6.12 6.92
N ASP A 231 -7.18 7.05 7.66
CA ASP A 231 -6.64 7.52 8.94
C ASP A 231 -6.66 6.43 10.03
N ALA A 232 -7.56 5.44 9.92
CA ALA A 232 -7.64 4.29 10.84
C ALA A 232 -6.33 3.49 10.94
N ALA A 233 -5.41 3.66 10.00
CA ALA A 233 -4.07 3.06 10.06
C ALA A 233 -3.36 3.33 11.40
N MET A 234 -3.55 4.52 11.99
CA MET A 234 -2.96 4.88 13.28
C MET A 234 -3.46 4.05 14.48
N PHE A 235 -4.61 3.39 14.33
CA PHE A 235 -5.18 2.47 15.32
C PHE A 235 -4.90 1.01 14.94
N ILE A 236 -5.11 0.65 13.68
CA ILE A 236 -5.02 -0.73 13.19
C ILE A 236 -3.57 -1.24 13.25
N ILE A 237 -2.62 -0.43 12.79
CA ILE A 237 -1.21 -0.84 12.73
C ILE A 237 -0.64 -1.14 14.11
N PRO A 238 -0.70 -0.26 15.12
CA PRO A 238 -0.18 -0.58 16.45
C PRO A 238 -0.98 -1.68 17.15
N TYR A 239 -2.27 -1.85 16.88
CA TYR A 239 -3.06 -2.95 17.40
C TYR A 239 -2.56 -4.30 16.88
N ASN A 240 -2.35 -4.41 15.56
CA ASN A 240 -1.79 -5.63 14.97
C ASN A 240 -0.37 -5.92 15.48
N LEU A 241 0.50 -4.90 15.60
CA LEU A 241 1.83 -5.09 16.19
C LEU A 241 1.73 -5.67 17.60
N TYR A 242 0.81 -5.17 18.42
CA TYR A 242 0.58 -5.76 19.76
C TYR A 242 0.09 -7.21 19.66
N LEU A 243 -0.84 -7.52 18.77
CA LEU A 243 -1.38 -8.89 18.64
C LEU A 243 -0.30 -9.90 18.21
N TYR A 244 0.63 -9.49 17.34
CA TYR A 244 1.68 -10.38 16.81
C TYR A 244 2.92 -10.46 17.71
N TYR A 245 3.30 -9.38 18.39
CA TYR A 245 4.54 -9.31 19.17
C TYR A 245 4.33 -9.17 20.68
N GLY A 246 3.13 -8.82 21.15
CA GLY A 246 2.81 -8.64 22.58
C GLY A 246 3.40 -7.38 23.19
N ASP A 247 3.98 -6.47 22.39
CA ASP A 247 4.60 -5.24 22.88
C ASP A 247 3.59 -4.12 23.07
N LYS A 248 3.21 -3.85 24.31
CA LYS A 248 2.29 -2.76 24.65
C LYS A 248 2.93 -1.36 24.62
N THR A 249 4.27 -1.26 24.55
CA THR A 249 4.95 0.05 24.53
C THR A 249 4.61 0.83 23.25
N ILE A 250 4.32 0.11 22.16
CA ILE A 250 3.85 0.69 20.90
C ILE A 250 2.51 1.41 21.14
N ILE A 251 1.57 0.77 21.86
CA ILE A 251 0.26 1.35 22.18
C ILE A 251 0.42 2.55 23.12
N GLU A 252 1.29 2.44 24.13
CA GLU A 252 1.60 3.57 25.04
C GLU A 252 2.08 4.80 24.24
N LYS A 253 2.94 4.58 23.27
CA LYS A 253 3.54 5.60 22.42
C LYS A 253 2.51 6.33 21.55
N VAL A 254 1.61 5.60 20.89
CA VAL A 254 0.62 6.19 19.96
C VAL A 254 -0.64 6.70 20.66
N TRP A 255 -0.86 6.36 21.91
CA TRP A 255 -2.06 6.73 22.67
C TRP A 255 -2.43 8.22 22.58
N PRO A 256 -1.50 9.18 22.82
CA PRO A 256 -1.84 10.60 22.75
C PRO A 256 -2.24 11.07 21.34
N MET A 257 -1.64 10.45 20.29
CA MET A 257 -1.97 10.73 18.89
C MET A 257 -3.40 10.27 18.60
N CYS A 258 -3.76 9.06 19.01
CA CYS A 258 -5.09 8.49 18.82
C CYS A 258 -6.16 9.30 19.57
N GLU A 259 -5.91 9.72 20.82
CA GLU A 259 -6.82 10.59 21.57
C GLU A 259 -7.11 11.90 20.85
N ARG A 260 -6.07 12.59 20.35
CA ARG A 260 -6.24 13.84 19.60
C ARG A 260 -7.04 13.64 18.31
N TYR A 261 -6.82 12.53 17.62
CA TYR A 261 -7.57 12.23 16.41
C TYR A 261 -9.06 11.95 16.69
N LEU A 262 -9.38 11.17 17.74
CA LEU A 262 -10.77 10.95 18.15
C LEU A 262 -11.47 12.27 18.53
N ALA A 263 -10.76 13.19 19.19
CA ALA A 263 -11.29 14.53 19.50
C ALA A 263 -11.53 15.34 18.21
N TYR A 264 -10.64 15.25 17.22
CA TYR A 264 -10.79 15.87 15.91
C TYR A 264 -12.03 15.34 15.17
N LEU A 265 -12.26 14.03 15.12
CA LEU A 265 -13.45 13.44 14.52
C LEU A 265 -14.73 13.82 15.27
N LYS A 266 -14.67 13.83 16.61
CA LYS A 266 -15.80 14.23 17.46
C LYS A 266 -16.27 15.66 17.18
N ALA A 267 -15.37 16.58 16.93
CA ALA A 267 -15.69 17.96 16.57
C ALA A 267 -16.30 18.10 15.16
N ARG A 268 -16.25 17.06 14.33
CA ARG A 268 -16.74 17.01 12.95
C ARG A 268 -17.99 16.15 12.78
N GLU A 269 -18.60 15.71 13.88
CA GLU A 269 -19.85 14.96 13.82
C GLU A 269 -20.98 15.79 13.21
N ASP A 270 -21.77 15.12 12.39
CA ASP A 270 -23.05 15.65 11.87
C ASP A 270 -24.14 15.62 12.97
N PRO A 271 -25.37 16.12 12.70
CA PRO A 271 -26.46 16.06 13.68
C PRO A 271 -26.86 14.65 14.14
N ASP A 272 -26.52 13.60 13.37
CA ASP A 272 -26.73 12.20 13.77
C ASP A 272 -25.60 11.68 14.66
N GLY A 273 -24.57 12.48 14.92
CA GLY A 273 -23.40 12.13 15.71
C GLY A 273 -22.43 11.20 14.97
N LEU A 274 -22.39 11.29 13.64
CA LEU A 274 -21.53 10.50 12.73
C LEU A 274 -20.63 11.41 11.92
N VAL A 275 -19.62 10.83 11.28
CA VAL A 275 -18.78 11.50 10.28
C VAL A 275 -19.06 10.92 8.89
N SER A 276 -19.04 11.76 7.83
CA SER A 276 -19.55 11.39 6.51
C SER A 276 -18.64 11.75 5.33
N TYR A 277 -17.39 12.09 5.58
CA TYR A 277 -16.42 12.52 4.56
C TYR A 277 -15.29 11.49 4.39
N GLY A 278 -14.66 11.48 3.23
CA GLY A 278 -13.49 10.67 2.92
C GLY A 278 -13.58 9.94 1.58
N ILE A 279 -12.55 9.17 1.25
CA ILE A 279 -12.48 8.36 0.03
C ILE A 279 -13.49 7.22 0.10
N GLY A 280 -13.60 6.59 1.27
CA GLY A 280 -14.46 5.43 1.48
C GLY A 280 -13.96 4.19 0.72
N ASP A 281 -14.89 3.48 0.09
CA ASP A 281 -14.62 2.31 -0.73
C ASP A 281 -13.89 2.72 -2.01
N TRP A 282 -12.57 2.48 -2.08
CA TRP A 282 -11.72 2.96 -3.16
C TRP A 282 -11.65 1.97 -4.31
N LEU A 283 -11.96 2.46 -5.52
CA LEU A 283 -11.92 1.70 -6.78
C LEU A 283 -12.69 0.37 -6.74
N PRO A 284 -13.95 0.35 -6.29
CA PRO A 284 -14.77 -0.85 -6.39
C PRO A 284 -15.01 -1.18 -7.87
N TYR A 285 -15.16 -2.48 -8.17
CA TYR A 285 -15.32 -2.93 -9.56
C TYR A 285 -16.61 -2.38 -10.20
N GLU A 286 -17.74 -2.45 -9.51
CA GLU A 286 -19.04 -2.00 -10.06
C GLU A 286 -19.78 -1.03 -9.14
N ALA A 287 -19.99 -1.41 -7.89
CA ALA A 287 -20.86 -0.67 -6.97
C ALA A 287 -20.10 -0.11 -5.78
N LYS A 288 -20.02 1.21 -5.69
CA LYS A 288 -19.37 1.89 -4.57
C LYS A 288 -20.28 1.89 -3.33
N THR A 289 -19.74 1.48 -2.20
CA THR A 289 -20.36 1.63 -0.89
C THR A 289 -20.39 3.12 -0.51
N PRO A 290 -21.53 3.66 -0.01
CA PRO A 290 -21.62 5.07 0.35
C PRO A 290 -20.53 5.51 1.35
N THR A 291 -19.85 6.62 1.03
CA THR A 291 -18.76 7.16 1.85
C THR A 291 -19.21 7.48 3.27
N GLU A 292 -20.42 8.02 3.43
CA GLU A 292 -20.99 8.32 4.76
C GLU A 292 -21.10 7.09 5.66
N PHE A 293 -21.38 5.93 5.06
CA PHE A 293 -21.44 4.67 5.80
C PHE A 293 -20.03 4.17 6.17
N THR A 294 -19.12 4.13 5.20
CA THR A 294 -17.76 3.64 5.45
C THR A 294 -17.01 4.50 6.46
N SER A 295 -17.14 5.82 6.37
CA SER A 295 -16.53 6.76 7.31
C SER A 295 -17.09 6.62 8.72
N ALA A 296 -18.41 6.45 8.85
CA ALA A 296 -19.04 6.18 10.15
C ALA A 296 -18.58 4.84 10.74
N LEU A 297 -18.42 3.80 9.91
CA LEU A 297 -17.92 2.49 10.34
C LEU A 297 -16.51 2.58 10.91
N PHE A 298 -15.59 3.28 10.20
CA PHE A 298 -14.21 3.38 10.66
C PHE A 298 -14.08 4.30 11.89
N TYR A 299 -14.88 5.36 11.98
CA TYR A 299 -14.97 6.14 13.21
C TYR A 299 -15.42 5.30 14.42
N TYR A 300 -16.41 4.43 14.23
CA TYR A 300 -16.80 3.43 15.26
C TYR A 300 -15.65 2.46 15.57
N TYR A 301 -14.95 1.97 14.53
CA TYR A 301 -13.85 1.01 14.68
C TYR A 301 -12.66 1.60 15.42
N ASP A 302 -12.36 2.87 15.21
CA ASP A 302 -11.33 3.61 15.95
C ASP A 302 -11.63 3.65 17.46
N TYR A 303 -12.86 3.98 17.85
CA TYR A 303 -13.27 3.91 19.25
C TYR A 303 -13.17 2.51 19.81
N ARG A 304 -13.55 1.52 19.05
CA ARG A 304 -13.45 0.12 19.45
C ARG A 304 -12.00 -0.29 19.71
N ILE A 305 -11.07 0.03 18.80
CA ILE A 305 -9.65 -0.27 18.99
C ILE A 305 -9.09 0.54 20.18
N MET A 306 -9.43 1.81 20.29
CA MET A 306 -8.98 2.65 21.41
C MET A 306 -9.46 2.10 22.77
N LYS A 307 -10.65 1.52 22.82
CA LYS A 307 -11.13 0.80 24.01
C LYS A 307 -10.26 -0.43 24.31
N GLU A 308 -9.90 -1.24 23.31
CA GLU A 308 -8.96 -2.35 23.51
C GLU A 308 -7.60 -1.85 24.02
N PHE A 309 -7.09 -0.73 23.49
CA PHE A 309 -5.88 -0.08 24.02
C PHE A 309 -6.02 0.30 25.48
N SER A 310 -7.18 0.83 25.91
CA SER A 310 -7.40 1.18 27.30
C SER A 310 -7.34 -0.03 28.22
N PHE A 311 -7.86 -1.19 27.80
CA PHE A 311 -7.77 -2.44 28.57
C PHE A 311 -6.33 -2.95 28.65
N ILE A 312 -5.60 -2.95 27.54
CA ILE A 312 -4.19 -3.36 27.48
C ILE A 312 -3.33 -2.50 28.42
N LEU A 313 -3.58 -1.20 28.46
CA LEU A 313 -2.84 -0.23 29.27
C LEU A 313 -3.42 -0.05 30.68
N SER A 314 -4.48 -0.75 31.04
CA SER A 314 -5.19 -0.59 32.32
C SER A 314 -5.63 0.86 32.58
N LYS A 315 -6.10 1.55 31.53
CA LYS A 315 -6.62 2.93 31.59
C LYS A 315 -8.15 2.92 31.77
N GLU A 316 -8.70 4.07 32.20
CA GLU A 316 -10.12 4.29 32.26
C GLU A 316 -10.78 4.19 30.89
N SER A 317 -11.90 3.48 30.75
CA SER A 317 -12.52 3.12 29.47
C SER A 317 -14.01 3.50 29.36
N SER A 318 -14.64 4.01 30.40
CA SER A 318 -16.10 4.25 30.38
C SER A 318 -16.54 5.22 29.30
N THR A 319 -15.78 6.29 29.05
CA THR A 319 -16.06 7.27 27.99
C THR A 319 -15.88 6.62 26.59
N LEU A 320 -14.87 5.77 26.41
CA LEU A 320 -14.64 5.06 25.14
C LEU A 320 -15.77 4.08 24.87
N MET A 321 -16.18 3.30 25.88
CA MET A 321 -17.32 2.37 25.80
C MET A 321 -18.62 3.09 25.46
N ALA A 322 -18.90 4.20 26.13
CA ALA A 322 -20.10 4.99 25.85
C ALA A 322 -20.16 5.55 24.41
N ASN A 323 -19.02 6.01 23.88
CA ASN A 323 -18.95 6.47 22.49
C ASN A 323 -19.05 5.30 21.49
N GLU A 324 -18.40 4.16 21.76
CA GLU A 324 -18.54 2.95 20.94
C GLU A 324 -20.03 2.53 20.85
N ASP A 325 -20.73 2.44 21.96
CA ASP A 325 -22.15 2.06 22.00
C ASP A 325 -23.04 3.09 21.30
N ARG A 326 -22.78 4.39 21.51
CA ARG A 326 -23.48 5.47 20.86
C ARG A 326 -23.36 5.39 19.34
N LEU A 327 -22.13 5.22 18.83
CA LEU A 327 -21.85 5.12 17.39
C LEU A 327 -22.46 3.86 16.80
N ARG A 328 -22.35 2.71 17.47
CA ARG A 328 -23.02 1.47 17.04
C ARG A 328 -24.51 1.67 16.86
N ASN A 329 -25.18 2.31 17.83
CA ASN A 329 -26.60 2.55 17.77
C ASN A 329 -26.97 3.54 16.65
N ALA A 330 -26.20 4.62 16.46
CA ALA A 330 -26.43 5.60 15.40
C ALA A 330 -26.24 4.98 14.00
N ILE A 331 -25.20 4.20 13.80
CA ILE A 331 -24.94 3.50 12.54
C ILE A 331 -26.06 2.52 12.21
N ASN A 332 -26.44 1.67 13.16
CA ASN A 332 -27.52 0.70 12.93
C ASN A 332 -28.86 1.38 12.69
N LYS A 333 -29.15 2.48 13.38
CA LYS A 333 -30.38 3.25 13.15
C LYS A 333 -30.44 3.87 11.76
N LYS A 334 -29.31 4.36 11.25
CA LYS A 334 -29.24 5.10 9.98
C LYS A 334 -29.09 4.17 8.77
N PHE A 335 -28.30 3.09 8.88
CA PHE A 335 -27.82 2.32 7.74
C PHE A 335 -28.28 0.87 7.71
N TYR A 336 -28.80 0.30 8.79
CA TYR A 336 -29.25 -1.08 8.83
C TYR A 336 -30.73 -1.21 8.58
N ASN A 337 -31.10 -2.08 7.64
CA ASN A 337 -32.50 -2.46 7.43
C ASN A 337 -32.77 -3.84 8.07
N PRO A 338 -33.50 -3.89 9.19
CA PRO A 338 -33.74 -5.16 9.92
C PRO A 338 -34.69 -6.12 9.17
N GLU A 339 -35.50 -5.61 8.22
CA GLU A 339 -36.39 -6.47 7.43
C GLU A 339 -35.60 -7.29 6.41
N THR A 340 -34.62 -6.68 5.73
CA THR A 340 -33.84 -7.28 4.66
C THR A 340 -32.49 -7.84 5.13
N GLY A 341 -31.95 -7.38 6.25
CA GLY A 341 -30.60 -7.68 6.71
C GLY A 341 -29.50 -6.91 5.95
N VAL A 342 -29.85 -5.83 5.25
CA VAL A 342 -28.95 -5.08 4.38
C VAL A 342 -28.44 -3.83 5.09
N TYR A 343 -27.14 -3.57 4.91
CA TYR A 343 -26.50 -2.29 5.28
C TYR A 343 -26.39 -1.37 4.07
N ALA A 344 -26.63 -0.08 4.32
CA ALA A 344 -26.47 1.02 3.37
C ALA A 344 -27.11 0.72 2.01
N SER A 345 -26.34 0.73 0.92
CA SER A 345 -26.83 0.48 -0.45
C SER A 345 -26.84 -0.99 -0.87
N GLY A 346 -26.49 -1.95 0.03
CA GLY A 346 -26.51 -3.36 -0.30
C GLY A 346 -25.32 -3.80 -1.18
N THR A 347 -24.12 -3.36 -0.88
CA THR A 347 -22.90 -3.82 -1.54
C THR A 347 -22.22 -4.96 -0.76
N GLN A 348 -21.44 -5.79 -1.43
CA GLN A 348 -20.62 -6.82 -0.75
C GLN A 348 -19.70 -6.17 0.28
N THR A 349 -19.03 -5.05 -0.08
CA THR A 349 -18.17 -4.28 0.82
C THR A 349 -18.94 -3.82 2.06
N GLY A 350 -20.13 -3.24 1.89
CA GLY A 350 -20.94 -2.74 3.00
C GLY A 350 -21.33 -3.81 4.02
N GLN A 351 -21.72 -5.00 3.53
CA GLN A 351 -22.04 -6.14 4.40
C GLN A 351 -20.79 -6.69 5.10
N ALA A 352 -19.71 -6.91 4.34
CA ALA A 352 -18.46 -7.45 4.88
C ALA A 352 -17.84 -6.52 5.92
N ALA A 353 -17.78 -5.21 5.65
CA ALA A 353 -17.23 -4.21 6.55
C ALA A 353 -18.02 -4.13 7.86
N ALA A 354 -19.36 -4.12 7.80
CA ALA A 354 -20.20 -4.12 8.99
C ALA A 354 -19.93 -5.34 9.89
N LEU A 355 -19.75 -6.52 9.30
CA LEU A 355 -19.39 -7.74 10.03
C LEU A 355 -17.97 -7.66 10.59
N TYR A 356 -17.00 -7.20 9.80
CA TYR A 356 -15.59 -7.10 10.17
C TYR A 356 -15.37 -6.20 11.38
N VAL A 357 -15.91 -4.98 11.35
CA VAL A 357 -15.79 -4.04 12.47
C VAL A 357 -16.71 -4.40 13.66
N LYS A 358 -17.55 -5.44 13.52
CA LYS A 358 -18.48 -5.95 14.54
C LYS A 358 -19.52 -4.91 14.99
N VAL A 359 -20.03 -4.09 14.07
CA VAL A 359 -21.10 -3.14 14.36
C VAL A 359 -22.47 -3.82 14.37
N VAL A 360 -22.60 -4.97 13.71
CA VAL A 360 -23.85 -5.74 13.58
C VAL A 360 -24.33 -6.21 14.97
N PRO A 361 -25.62 -5.99 15.33
CA PRO A 361 -26.17 -6.57 16.54
C PRO A 361 -26.09 -8.10 16.54
N GLY A 362 -25.71 -8.71 17.66
CA GLY A 362 -25.48 -10.15 17.75
C GLY A 362 -26.57 -11.04 17.14
N PRO A 363 -27.87 -10.81 17.45
CA PRO A 363 -28.98 -11.59 16.88
C PRO A 363 -29.13 -11.46 15.36
N GLU A 364 -28.65 -10.38 14.77
CA GLU A 364 -28.76 -10.06 13.34
C GLU A 364 -27.60 -10.63 12.50
N ILE A 365 -26.49 -11.05 13.12
CA ILE A 365 -25.30 -11.56 12.42
C ILE A 365 -25.64 -12.67 11.40
N PRO A 366 -26.43 -13.72 11.73
CA PRO A 366 -26.74 -14.75 10.76
C PRO A 366 -27.45 -14.23 9.52
N LYS A 367 -28.35 -13.22 9.70
CA LYS A 367 -29.10 -12.61 8.61
C LYS A 367 -28.19 -11.77 7.69
N VAL A 368 -27.27 -11.00 8.27
CA VAL A 368 -26.31 -10.18 7.53
C VAL A 368 -25.32 -11.07 6.76
N VAL A 369 -24.86 -12.19 7.36
CA VAL A 369 -24.00 -13.17 6.69
C VAL A 369 -24.73 -13.81 5.51
N ALA A 370 -25.97 -14.27 5.71
CA ALA A 370 -26.77 -14.87 4.63
C ALA A 370 -26.97 -13.91 3.45
N LYS A 371 -27.13 -12.60 3.76
CA LYS A 371 -27.26 -11.58 2.72
C LYS A 371 -25.95 -11.31 1.98
N LEU A 372 -24.80 -11.35 2.66
CA LEU A 372 -23.49 -11.29 2.00
C LEU A 372 -23.26 -12.48 1.07
N GLU A 373 -23.62 -13.68 1.51
CA GLU A 373 -23.54 -14.89 0.66
C GLU A 373 -24.44 -14.78 -0.58
N GLU A 374 -25.66 -14.23 -0.42
CA GLU A 374 -26.57 -13.98 -1.53
C GLU A 374 -25.92 -13.02 -2.55
N PHE A 375 -25.35 -11.88 -2.12
CA PHE A 375 -24.70 -10.93 -3.00
C PHE A 375 -23.48 -11.51 -3.75
N VAL A 376 -22.74 -12.42 -3.11
CA VAL A 376 -21.64 -13.13 -3.79
C VAL A 376 -22.19 -14.12 -4.82
N LYS A 377 -23.27 -14.86 -4.51
CA LYS A 377 -23.91 -15.80 -5.43
C LYS A 377 -24.56 -15.10 -6.62
N ASP A 378 -25.22 -13.97 -6.38
CA ASP A 378 -25.87 -13.16 -7.44
C ASP A 378 -24.83 -12.55 -8.40
N ASN A 379 -23.57 -12.47 -7.99
CA ASN A 379 -22.43 -12.06 -8.80
C ASN A 379 -21.58 -13.26 -9.28
N ASP A 380 -22.20 -14.40 -9.57
CA ASP A 380 -21.57 -15.61 -10.08
C ASP A 380 -20.37 -16.09 -9.23
N GLY A 381 -20.39 -15.84 -7.94
CA GLY A 381 -19.29 -16.14 -7.01
C GLY A 381 -18.11 -15.19 -7.07
N HIS A 382 -18.20 -14.11 -7.83
CA HIS A 382 -17.15 -13.10 -7.91
C HIS A 382 -17.25 -12.09 -6.77
N LEU A 383 -16.09 -11.70 -6.28
CA LEU A 383 -16.01 -10.62 -5.29
C LEU A 383 -16.07 -9.25 -5.99
N ASN A 384 -16.86 -8.35 -5.42
CA ASN A 384 -17.06 -6.99 -5.93
C ASN A 384 -16.88 -6.02 -4.76
N PHE A 385 -15.65 -5.57 -4.58
CA PHE A 385 -15.28 -4.61 -3.54
C PHE A 385 -14.10 -3.75 -4.01
N GLY A 386 -13.90 -2.62 -3.34
CA GLY A 386 -12.72 -1.78 -3.47
C GLY A 386 -11.70 -2.05 -2.36
N SER A 387 -10.81 -1.09 -2.16
CA SER A 387 -9.80 -1.11 -1.09
C SER A 387 -10.32 -0.37 0.14
N MET A 388 -10.67 -1.12 1.21
CA MET A 388 -10.94 -0.56 2.54
C MET A 388 -10.85 -1.60 3.67
#